data_664ba421d0e24a0400b33bf7a8441f11
#
_entry.id   664ba421d0e24a0400b33bf7a8441f11
#
_cell.length_a   1.000
_cell.length_b   1.000
_cell.length_c   1.000
_cell.angle_alpha   90.00
_cell.angle_beta   90.00
_cell.angle_gamma   90.00
#
_symmetry.space_group_name_H-M   'P 1'
#
loop_
_entity.id
_entity.type
_entity.pdbx_description
1 polymer ?
#
loop_
_entity_poly.entity_id
_entity_poly.type
_entity_poly.pdbx_seq_one_letter_code
_entity_poly.pdbx_strand_id
1 'polypeptide(L)'
;LPANKKIPMAQTIANKEYLNTHRRLSEDIEDYPDGIIIPIDKPYRWTSADVIRKVKFAAVKHFHQRNLKVGHAGTLDPLATGVLLVCIGKATKMAQELQDHDKQYIAGVTFGATTPSYDLEKPIDRTFPHDKVSKESIEGVLPQFIGTQEQIAPLFSAKSSDGVRAYELARKMYRKGENGFDEAATDVLQKSTITISKAELLSYNEDGIQANSAAEQPSNLRNSRINVTDNSALGLPHADILIDCSKGTYIRAFARDLGEALETGAHLDSLRRTLNGGFTVEESLSVDEALALLSPAQVKSRSYKVAGNLFNIRLEEPWDFAPISEEKAAIVAKGKAGEAVDTLPITADDEAENDIQKPVVKQLLVRQFPVRTILFLRTDR
;
A
#
# COMPACT_ATOMS: atom_id res chain seq x y z
N LEU A 1 -13.02 -22.35 7.53
CA LEU A 1 -12.05 -21.50 6.82
C LEU A 1 -11.51 -22.30 5.66
N PRO A 2 -11.68 -21.88 4.38
CA PRO A 2 -11.00 -22.52 3.28
C PRO A 2 -9.49 -22.38 3.50
N ALA A 3 -8.76 -23.47 3.21
CA ALA A 3 -7.33 -23.57 3.43
C ALA A 3 -6.62 -22.42 2.72
N ASN A 4 -6.02 -21.50 3.48
CA ASN A 4 -5.05 -20.52 2.96
C ASN A 4 -4.02 -21.31 2.13
N LYS A 5 -4.08 -21.19 0.80
CA LYS A 5 -3.01 -21.68 -0.05
C LYS A 5 -1.74 -20.97 0.40
N LYS A 6 -0.80 -21.72 0.97
CA LYS A 6 0.48 -21.18 1.43
C LYS A 6 1.18 -20.52 0.25
N ILE A 7 1.57 -19.26 0.44
CA ILE A 7 2.49 -18.58 -0.48
C ILE A 7 3.75 -19.45 -0.59
N PRO A 8 4.28 -19.72 -1.78
CA PRO A 8 5.50 -20.51 -1.93
C PRO A 8 6.63 -19.93 -1.08
N MET A 9 7.31 -20.75 -0.29
CA MET A 9 8.30 -20.35 0.72
C MET A 9 9.55 -19.62 0.19
N ALA A 10 9.67 -19.42 -1.12
CA ALA A 10 10.86 -18.85 -1.77
C ALA A 10 10.71 -17.34 -2.10
N GLN A 11 9.55 -16.73 -1.84
CA GLN A 11 9.35 -15.33 -2.21
C GLN A 11 9.71 -14.36 -1.10
N THR A 12 10.38 -13.28 -1.49
CA THR A 12 10.66 -12.16 -0.57
C THR A 12 9.40 -11.33 -0.39
N ILE A 13 8.88 -11.30 0.85
CA ILE A 13 7.79 -10.42 1.26
C ILE A 13 8.41 -9.23 1.98
N ALA A 14 8.36 -8.07 1.34
CA ALA A 14 8.89 -6.83 1.90
C ALA A 14 7.76 -6.05 2.60
N ASN A 15 7.44 -6.47 3.82
CA ASN A 15 6.45 -5.89 4.72
C ASN A 15 7.13 -5.08 5.86
N LYS A 16 6.38 -4.68 6.87
CA LYS A 16 6.93 -3.94 8.04
C LYS A 16 8.00 -4.72 8.79
N GLU A 17 7.86 -6.02 8.93
CA GLU A 17 8.87 -6.88 9.57
C GLU A 17 10.18 -6.86 8.76
N TYR A 18 10.07 -6.98 7.43
CA TYR A 18 11.22 -6.87 6.53
C TYR A 18 11.90 -5.50 6.66
N LEU A 19 11.13 -4.40 6.66
CA LEU A 19 11.65 -3.05 6.81
C LEU A 19 12.40 -2.87 8.14
N ASN A 20 11.86 -3.41 9.23
CA ASN A 20 12.49 -3.31 10.55
C ASN A 20 13.82 -4.07 10.65
N THR A 21 13.96 -5.18 9.91
CA THR A 21 15.15 -6.04 9.95
C THR A 21 16.22 -5.66 8.93
N HIS A 22 15.83 -5.20 7.73
CA HIS A 22 16.73 -4.99 6.60
C HIS A 22 16.84 -3.53 6.17
N ARG A 23 15.92 -2.65 6.59
CA ARG A 23 15.81 -1.22 6.24
C ARG A 23 15.72 -0.91 4.75
N ARG A 24 16.33 -1.71 3.87
CA ARG A 24 16.26 -1.58 2.41
C ARG A 24 16.46 -2.93 1.71
N LEU A 25 16.08 -2.99 0.44
CA LEU A 25 16.35 -4.13 -0.42
C LEU A 25 17.81 -4.09 -0.92
N SER A 26 18.39 -5.26 -1.26
CA SER A 26 19.63 -5.31 -2.04
C SER A 26 19.41 -4.63 -3.39
N GLU A 27 20.45 -4.01 -3.93
CA GLU A 27 20.41 -3.36 -5.24
C GLU A 27 20.53 -4.36 -6.41
N ASP A 28 20.87 -5.63 -6.11
CA ASP A 28 20.90 -6.69 -7.10
C ASP A 28 19.56 -7.45 -7.11
N ILE A 29 18.85 -7.40 -8.24
CA ILE A 29 17.58 -8.11 -8.41
C ILE A 29 17.75 -9.63 -8.41
N GLU A 30 18.96 -10.14 -8.71
CA GLU A 30 19.23 -11.58 -8.70
C GLU A 30 19.27 -12.17 -7.27
N ASP A 31 19.39 -11.33 -6.24
CA ASP A 31 19.19 -11.72 -4.85
C ASP A 31 17.73 -12.13 -4.56
N TYR A 32 16.80 -11.83 -5.49
CA TYR A 32 15.38 -12.13 -5.41
C TYR A 32 14.92 -13.03 -6.57
N PRO A 33 15.34 -14.30 -6.60
CA PRO A 33 15.15 -15.19 -7.75
C PRO A 33 13.67 -15.42 -8.10
N ASP A 34 12.74 -15.30 -7.14
CA ASP A 34 11.29 -15.43 -7.35
C ASP A 34 10.56 -14.08 -7.40
N GLY A 35 11.32 -12.98 -7.29
CA GLY A 35 10.80 -11.62 -7.24
C GLY A 35 10.36 -11.20 -5.83
N ILE A 36 9.76 -10.02 -5.75
CA ILE A 36 9.42 -9.37 -4.49
C ILE A 36 7.94 -9.02 -4.46
N ILE A 37 7.26 -9.29 -3.34
CA ILE A 37 5.91 -8.82 -3.06
C ILE A 37 5.99 -7.76 -1.97
N ILE A 38 5.43 -6.58 -2.22
CA ILE A 38 5.33 -5.49 -1.25
C ILE A 38 3.85 -5.25 -0.97
N PRO A 39 3.32 -5.62 0.20
CA PRO A 39 2.00 -5.20 0.64
C PRO A 39 2.06 -3.71 1.00
N ILE A 40 1.24 -2.90 0.32
CA ILE A 40 1.19 -1.45 0.51
C ILE A 40 -0.19 -1.04 1.00
N ASP A 41 -0.27 -0.28 2.08
CA ASP A 41 -1.49 0.43 2.48
C ASP A 41 -1.71 1.58 1.49
N LYS A 42 -2.59 1.35 0.50
CA LYS A 42 -2.89 2.33 -0.54
C LYS A 42 -3.56 3.56 0.08
N PRO A 43 -3.01 4.74 -0.09
CA PRO A 43 -3.63 5.94 0.46
C PRO A 43 -4.92 6.31 -0.28
N TYR A 44 -5.80 7.02 0.41
CA TYR A 44 -7.02 7.61 -0.10
C TYR A 44 -6.74 8.55 -1.28
N ARG A 45 -7.65 8.60 -2.27
CA ARG A 45 -7.56 9.40 -3.50
C ARG A 45 -6.36 9.05 -4.40
N TRP A 46 -5.77 7.89 -4.22
CA TRP A 46 -4.78 7.33 -5.14
C TRP A 46 -5.38 6.18 -5.93
N THR A 47 -5.10 6.14 -7.23
CA THR A 47 -5.37 4.94 -8.02
C THR A 47 -4.32 3.88 -7.74
N SER A 48 -4.66 2.60 -7.92
CA SER A 48 -3.65 1.52 -7.88
C SER A 48 -2.52 1.78 -8.89
N ALA A 49 -2.82 2.38 -10.04
CA ALA A 49 -1.85 2.76 -11.05
C ALA A 49 -0.88 3.86 -10.59
N ASP A 50 -1.30 4.78 -9.71
CA ASP A 50 -0.42 5.82 -9.14
C ASP A 50 0.63 5.19 -8.22
N VAL A 51 0.21 4.23 -7.38
CA VAL A 51 1.13 3.46 -6.53
C VAL A 51 2.14 2.71 -7.40
N ILE A 52 1.66 1.96 -8.40
CA ILE A 52 2.53 1.21 -9.31
C ILE A 52 3.52 2.12 -10.03
N ARG A 53 3.10 3.28 -10.51
CA ARG A 53 3.98 4.24 -11.20
C ARG A 53 5.10 4.72 -10.30
N LYS A 54 4.79 5.06 -9.03
CA LYS A 54 5.79 5.50 -8.06
C LYS A 54 6.77 4.38 -7.70
N VAL A 55 6.25 3.21 -7.34
CA VAL A 55 7.09 2.05 -6.98
C VAL A 55 7.94 1.60 -8.18
N LYS A 56 7.38 1.54 -9.39
CA LYS A 56 8.13 1.17 -10.59
C LYS A 56 9.28 2.14 -10.87
N PHE A 57 9.04 3.43 -10.73
CA PHE A 57 10.10 4.43 -10.92
C PHE A 57 11.25 4.22 -9.92
N ALA A 58 10.93 4.01 -8.65
CA ALA A 58 11.93 3.75 -7.62
C ALA A 58 12.65 2.41 -7.85
N ALA A 59 11.92 1.33 -8.15
CA ALA A 59 12.47 -0.01 -8.36
C ALA A 59 13.41 -0.06 -9.59
N VAL A 60 13.03 0.57 -10.70
CA VAL A 60 13.87 0.66 -11.89
C VAL A 60 15.20 1.38 -11.60
N LYS A 61 15.15 2.42 -10.77
CA LYS A 61 16.34 3.16 -10.35
C LYS A 61 17.19 2.36 -9.38
N HIS A 62 16.56 1.70 -8.40
CA HIS A 62 17.20 0.92 -7.35
C HIS A 62 17.95 -0.30 -7.90
N PHE A 63 17.29 -1.09 -8.76
CA PHE A 63 17.85 -2.30 -9.36
C PHE A 63 18.61 -2.03 -10.69
N HIS A 64 18.74 -0.80 -11.12
CA HIS A 64 19.40 -0.41 -12.39
C HIS A 64 18.86 -1.13 -13.64
N GLN A 65 17.57 -1.58 -13.60
CA GLN A 65 16.94 -2.35 -14.68
C GLN A 65 15.79 -1.60 -15.33
N ARG A 66 16.00 -1.07 -16.55
CA ARG A 66 14.99 -0.29 -17.31
C ARG A 66 13.72 -1.07 -17.62
N ASN A 67 13.82 -2.37 -17.89
CA ASN A 67 12.69 -3.24 -18.29
C ASN A 67 12.11 -4.04 -17.11
N LEU A 68 12.37 -3.61 -15.88
CA LEU A 68 11.85 -4.29 -14.69
C LEU A 68 10.33 -4.29 -14.70
N LYS A 69 9.73 -5.49 -14.58
CA LYS A 69 8.29 -5.66 -14.49
C LYS A 69 7.83 -5.30 -13.08
N VAL A 70 6.83 -4.44 -13.00
CA VAL A 70 6.14 -4.09 -11.75
C VAL A 70 4.64 -4.05 -12.03
N GLY A 71 3.87 -4.73 -11.19
CA GLY A 71 2.41 -4.83 -11.31
C GLY A 71 1.76 -4.96 -9.93
N HIS A 72 0.44 -5.12 -9.89
CA HIS A 72 -0.28 -5.35 -8.65
C HIS A 72 -1.24 -6.52 -8.75
N ALA A 73 -1.62 -7.09 -7.61
CA ALA A 73 -2.61 -8.15 -7.50
C ALA A 73 -3.88 -7.60 -6.83
N GLY A 74 -4.89 -7.30 -7.65
CA GLY A 74 -6.21 -6.82 -7.21
C GLY A 74 -6.29 -5.29 -7.08
N THR A 75 -6.98 -4.68 -8.04
CA THR A 75 -7.24 -3.23 -8.04
C THR A 75 -8.01 -2.79 -6.79
N LEU A 76 -7.69 -1.61 -6.28
CA LEU A 76 -8.52 -0.83 -5.38
C LEU A 76 -9.00 0.42 -6.09
N ASP A 77 -10.26 0.77 -5.86
CA ASP A 77 -10.84 2.02 -6.34
C ASP A 77 -10.10 3.24 -5.77
N PRO A 78 -10.17 4.41 -6.40
CA PRO A 78 -9.44 5.59 -5.94
C PRO A 78 -9.77 6.01 -4.52
N LEU A 79 -11.04 5.92 -4.10
CA LEU A 79 -11.51 6.28 -2.77
C LEU A 79 -11.33 5.16 -1.74
N ALA A 80 -11.00 3.93 -2.17
CA ALA A 80 -10.67 2.84 -1.25
C ALA A 80 -9.24 2.97 -0.74
N THR A 81 -9.00 2.50 0.48
CA THR A 81 -7.69 2.39 1.13
C THR A 81 -7.35 0.93 1.46
N GLY A 82 -6.16 0.68 2.00
CA GLY A 82 -5.79 -0.65 2.51
C GLY A 82 -4.91 -1.45 1.57
N VAL A 83 -4.84 -2.75 1.81
CA VAL A 83 -3.83 -3.66 1.26
C VAL A 83 -3.86 -3.73 -0.26
N LEU A 84 -2.83 -3.23 -0.91
CA LEU A 84 -2.53 -3.39 -2.34
C LEU A 84 -1.23 -4.18 -2.48
N LEU A 85 -1.29 -5.38 -3.05
CA LEU A 85 -0.10 -6.19 -3.27
C LEU A 85 0.63 -5.73 -4.53
N VAL A 86 1.83 -5.19 -4.36
CA VAL A 86 2.71 -4.77 -5.45
C VAL A 86 3.74 -5.87 -5.70
N CYS A 87 3.85 -6.31 -6.95
CA CYS A 87 4.74 -7.38 -7.38
C CYS A 87 5.87 -6.80 -8.23
N ILE A 88 7.13 -7.15 -7.92
CA ILE A 88 8.33 -6.72 -8.64
C ILE A 88 9.05 -7.93 -9.22
N GLY A 89 9.53 -7.80 -10.44
CA GLY A 89 10.30 -8.84 -11.13
C GLY A 89 9.45 -10.08 -11.44
N LYS A 90 9.94 -11.27 -11.09
CA LYS A 90 9.25 -12.54 -11.36
C LYS A 90 7.94 -12.70 -10.58
N ALA A 91 7.79 -12.04 -9.42
CA ALA A 91 6.54 -12.05 -8.66
C ALA A 91 5.32 -11.52 -9.44
N THR A 92 5.54 -10.74 -10.52
CA THR A 92 4.44 -10.32 -11.40
C THR A 92 3.70 -11.49 -12.08
N LYS A 93 4.32 -12.65 -12.19
CA LYS A 93 3.69 -13.87 -12.75
C LYS A 93 2.65 -14.46 -11.80
N MET A 94 2.76 -14.19 -10.50
CA MET A 94 1.82 -14.65 -9.47
C MET A 94 0.64 -13.70 -9.27
N ALA A 95 0.61 -12.56 -9.96
CA ALA A 95 -0.43 -11.56 -9.75
C ALA A 95 -1.86 -12.14 -9.87
N GLN A 96 -2.07 -13.10 -10.78
CA GLN A 96 -3.37 -13.77 -10.94
C GLN A 96 -3.71 -14.64 -9.73
N GLU A 97 -2.77 -15.46 -9.26
CA GLU A 97 -2.94 -16.32 -8.08
C GLU A 97 -3.24 -15.48 -6.83
N LEU A 98 -2.47 -14.41 -6.62
CA LEU A 98 -2.69 -13.47 -5.52
C LEU A 98 -4.05 -12.73 -5.61
N GLN A 99 -4.55 -12.49 -6.83
CA GLN A 99 -5.90 -11.94 -7.03
C GLN A 99 -7.00 -12.94 -6.65
N ASP A 100 -6.73 -14.22 -6.72
CA ASP A 100 -7.72 -15.28 -6.48
C ASP A 100 -7.97 -15.53 -4.98
N HIS A 101 -7.16 -14.96 -4.10
CA HIS A 101 -7.36 -15.05 -2.66
C HIS A 101 -8.61 -14.31 -2.19
N ASP A 102 -9.13 -14.70 -1.03
CA ASP A 102 -10.22 -13.99 -0.34
C ASP A 102 -9.75 -12.64 0.19
N LYS A 103 -10.67 -11.72 0.38
CA LYS A 103 -10.45 -10.37 0.87
C LYS A 103 -11.37 -10.07 2.02
N GLN A 104 -10.90 -9.19 2.90
CA GLN A 104 -11.71 -8.60 3.95
C GLN A 104 -11.74 -7.09 3.76
N TYR A 105 -12.92 -6.52 3.97
CA TYR A 105 -13.14 -5.07 3.89
C TYR A 105 -13.90 -4.58 5.12
N ILE A 106 -13.62 -3.33 5.50
CA ILE A 106 -14.54 -2.51 6.28
C ILE A 106 -15.12 -1.50 5.30
N ALA A 107 -16.45 -1.54 5.16
CA ALA A 107 -17.23 -0.70 4.26
C ALA A 107 -18.08 0.26 5.08
N GLY A 108 -17.84 1.56 4.94
CA GLY A 108 -18.75 2.60 5.41
C GLY A 108 -19.85 2.79 4.39
N VAL A 109 -21.07 2.56 4.79
CA VAL A 109 -22.29 2.62 3.96
C VAL A 109 -23.19 3.73 4.47
N THR A 110 -23.49 4.71 3.61
CA THR A 110 -24.48 5.76 3.86
C THR A 110 -25.78 5.37 3.20
N PHE A 111 -26.90 5.41 3.96
CA PHE A 111 -28.25 5.07 3.50
C PHE A 111 -29.07 6.34 3.21
N GLY A 112 -30.17 6.18 2.49
CA GLY A 112 -31.08 7.26 2.15
C GLY A 112 -30.74 8.02 0.87
N ALA A 113 -29.64 7.66 0.20
CA ALA A 113 -29.25 8.27 -1.08
C ALA A 113 -28.38 7.34 -1.92
N THR A 114 -28.47 7.48 -3.25
CA THR A 114 -27.58 6.82 -4.21
C THR A 114 -26.70 7.85 -4.92
N THR A 115 -25.60 7.33 -5.49
CA THR A 115 -24.76 8.04 -6.45
C THR A 115 -24.59 7.16 -7.69
N PRO A 116 -24.33 7.72 -8.88
CA PRO A 116 -24.14 6.93 -10.11
C PRO A 116 -23.00 5.91 -10.04
N SER A 117 -22.00 6.14 -9.17
CA SER A 117 -20.85 5.26 -8.96
C SER A 117 -20.99 4.35 -7.73
N TYR A 118 -22.03 4.55 -6.92
CA TYR A 118 -22.23 3.94 -5.60
C TYR A 118 -21.05 4.18 -4.63
N ASP A 119 -20.36 5.33 -4.82
CA ASP A 119 -19.35 5.88 -3.93
C ASP A 119 -19.35 7.43 -4.03
N LEU A 120 -18.42 8.10 -3.35
CA LEU A 120 -18.33 9.56 -3.33
C LEU A 120 -17.64 10.18 -4.55
N GLU A 121 -17.28 9.43 -5.60
CA GLU A 121 -16.72 10.02 -6.84
C GLU A 121 -17.74 10.89 -7.57
N LYS A 122 -19.04 10.64 -7.37
CA LYS A 122 -20.13 11.35 -8.02
C LYS A 122 -21.10 11.95 -6.99
N PRO A 123 -21.73 13.09 -7.30
CA PRO A 123 -22.78 13.63 -6.45
C PRO A 123 -23.98 12.69 -6.37
N ILE A 124 -24.78 12.88 -5.34
CA ILE A 124 -26.06 12.18 -5.16
C ILE A 124 -26.94 12.43 -6.39
N ASP A 125 -27.53 11.38 -6.90
CA ASP A 125 -28.49 11.40 -8.01
C ASP A 125 -29.93 11.17 -7.55
N ARG A 126 -30.14 10.39 -6.48
CA ARG A 126 -31.46 10.11 -5.91
C ARG A 126 -31.42 10.08 -4.39
N THR A 127 -32.51 10.51 -3.76
CA THR A 127 -32.75 10.39 -2.33
C THR A 127 -33.96 9.50 -2.05
N PHE A 128 -33.95 8.83 -0.91
CA PHE A 128 -34.96 7.84 -0.52
C PHE A 128 -35.38 8.08 0.93
N PRO A 129 -36.61 7.67 1.33
CA PRO A 129 -36.95 7.55 2.74
C PRO A 129 -35.97 6.60 3.44
N HIS A 130 -35.61 6.93 4.67
CA HIS A 130 -34.66 6.14 5.47
C HIS A 130 -35.07 5.99 6.94
N ASP A 131 -36.31 6.36 7.25
CA ASP A 131 -36.91 6.26 8.59
C ASP A 131 -36.98 4.83 9.13
N LYS A 132 -36.91 3.81 8.26
CA LYS A 132 -36.87 2.39 8.61
C LYS A 132 -35.45 1.83 8.80
N VAL A 133 -34.43 2.62 8.49
CA VAL A 133 -33.04 2.17 8.64
C VAL A 133 -32.64 2.28 10.10
N SER A 134 -32.36 1.14 10.71
CA SER A 134 -31.91 1.04 12.09
C SER A 134 -30.86 -0.05 12.22
N LYS A 135 -30.21 -0.11 13.36
CA LYS A 135 -29.25 -1.18 13.66
C LYS A 135 -29.89 -2.56 13.46
N GLU A 136 -31.10 -2.76 13.99
CA GLU A 136 -31.84 -4.01 13.95
C GLU A 136 -32.25 -4.39 12.51
N SER A 137 -32.67 -3.42 11.71
CA SER A 137 -33.05 -3.68 10.31
C SER A 137 -31.84 -4.10 9.45
N ILE A 138 -30.68 -3.45 9.68
CA ILE A 138 -29.42 -3.81 8.99
C ILE A 138 -28.99 -5.23 9.43
N GLU A 139 -28.91 -5.51 10.73
CA GLU A 139 -28.56 -6.83 11.26
C GLU A 139 -29.50 -7.94 10.75
N GLY A 140 -30.79 -7.62 10.59
CA GLY A 140 -31.79 -8.55 10.08
C GLY A 140 -31.63 -8.89 8.57
N VAL A 141 -31.07 -7.98 7.79
CA VAL A 141 -30.92 -8.14 6.34
C VAL A 141 -29.54 -8.74 5.98
N LEU A 142 -28.48 -8.45 6.72
CA LEU A 142 -27.12 -8.91 6.41
C LEU A 142 -26.99 -10.42 6.17
N PRO A 143 -27.68 -11.33 6.87
CA PRO A 143 -27.60 -12.78 6.62
C PRO A 143 -27.99 -13.20 5.18
N GLN A 144 -28.82 -12.41 4.48
CA GLN A 144 -29.25 -12.70 3.11
C GLN A 144 -28.08 -12.61 2.11
N PHE A 145 -27.04 -11.87 2.44
CA PHE A 145 -25.85 -11.68 1.61
C PHE A 145 -24.77 -12.75 1.81
N ILE A 146 -24.94 -13.61 2.84
CA ILE A 146 -23.96 -14.67 3.14
C ILE A 146 -24.20 -15.86 2.19
N GLY A 147 -23.13 -16.36 1.60
CA GLY A 147 -23.15 -17.49 0.68
C GLY A 147 -22.72 -17.12 -0.72
N THR A 148 -22.92 -18.07 -1.63
CA THR A 148 -22.60 -17.89 -3.07
C THR A 148 -23.80 -17.31 -3.79
N GLN A 149 -23.58 -16.22 -4.53
CA GLN A 149 -24.62 -15.48 -5.21
C GLN A 149 -24.13 -14.85 -6.51
N GLU A 150 -25.04 -14.45 -7.38
CA GLU A 150 -24.73 -13.65 -8.55
C GLU A 150 -24.76 -12.17 -8.17
N GLN A 151 -23.72 -11.43 -8.55
CA GLN A 151 -23.64 -9.99 -8.38
C GLN A 151 -23.48 -9.28 -9.72
N ILE A 152 -24.27 -8.25 -9.93
CA ILE A 152 -24.16 -7.36 -11.10
C ILE A 152 -23.11 -6.29 -10.77
N ALA A 153 -22.03 -6.24 -11.57
CA ALA A 153 -20.98 -5.26 -11.39
C ALA A 153 -21.51 -3.82 -11.55
N PRO A 154 -21.01 -2.83 -10.78
CA PRO A 154 -21.40 -1.45 -11.00
C PRO A 154 -20.90 -0.95 -12.37
N LEU A 155 -21.61 -0.02 -12.97
CA LEU A 155 -21.32 0.50 -14.32
C LEU A 155 -19.90 1.12 -14.40
N PHE A 156 -19.44 1.77 -13.32
CA PHE A 156 -18.08 2.31 -13.20
C PHE A 156 -17.06 1.24 -12.75
N SER A 157 -17.07 0.04 -13.39
CA SER A 157 -16.15 -1.05 -13.08
C SER A 157 -15.03 -1.21 -14.11
N ALA A 158 -13.97 -1.91 -13.73
CA ALA A 158 -12.83 -2.20 -14.61
C ALA A 158 -13.11 -3.36 -15.60
N LYS A 159 -14.30 -4.01 -15.53
CA LYS A 159 -14.67 -5.08 -16.45
C LYS A 159 -14.84 -4.53 -17.87
N SER A 160 -14.41 -5.31 -18.85
CA SER A 160 -14.62 -5.01 -20.26
C SER A 160 -15.66 -5.95 -20.86
N SER A 161 -16.63 -5.39 -21.60
CA SER A 161 -17.47 -6.13 -22.53
C SER A 161 -17.08 -5.71 -23.95
N ASP A 162 -16.85 -6.68 -24.83
CA ASP A 162 -16.50 -6.46 -26.24
C ASP A 162 -15.29 -5.51 -26.48
N GLY A 163 -14.29 -5.59 -25.58
CA GLY A 163 -13.07 -4.79 -25.68
C GLY A 163 -13.19 -3.35 -25.18
N VAL A 164 -14.38 -2.89 -24.79
CA VAL A 164 -14.60 -1.58 -24.16
C VAL A 164 -14.75 -1.77 -22.64
N ARG A 165 -13.99 -1.02 -21.87
CA ARG A 165 -14.12 -1.07 -20.40
C ARG A 165 -15.44 -0.40 -19.98
N ALA A 166 -16.22 -1.05 -19.11
CA ALA A 166 -17.48 -0.53 -18.59
C ALA A 166 -17.35 0.91 -18.07
N TYR A 167 -16.26 1.21 -17.41
CA TYR A 167 -15.87 2.54 -16.97
C TYR A 167 -15.77 3.60 -18.10
N GLU A 168 -15.28 3.25 -19.29
CA GLU A 168 -15.18 4.18 -20.41
C GLU A 168 -16.57 4.46 -21.01
N LEU A 169 -17.42 3.44 -21.05
CA LEU A 169 -18.82 3.56 -21.47
C LEU A 169 -19.58 4.45 -20.48
N ALA A 170 -19.46 4.19 -19.18
CA ALA A 170 -20.09 4.98 -18.12
C ALA A 170 -19.69 6.47 -18.18
N ARG A 171 -18.43 6.77 -18.42
CA ARG A 171 -17.97 8.16 -18.60
C ARG A 171 -18.54 8.84 -19.81
N LYS A 172 -18.69 8.10 -20.94
CA LYS A 172 -19.31 8.65 -22.15
C LYS A 172 -20.78 8.98 -21.91
N MET A 173 -21.53 8.08 -21.27
CA MET A 173 -22.95 8.27 -20.95
C MET A 173 -23.15 9.44 -19.99
N TYR A 174 -22.36 9.50 -18.91
CA TYR A 174 -22.43 10.60 -17.95
C TYR A 174 -22.11 11.98 -18.56
N ARG A 175 -21.12 12.07 -19.49
CA ARG A 175 -20.78 13.32 -20.18
C ARG A 175 -21.86 13.78 -21.14
N LYS A 176 -22.70 12.87 -21.67
CA LYS A 176 -23.78 13.23 -22.56
C LYS A 176 -25.02 13.77 -21.84
N GLY A 177 -25.02 13.80 -20.51
CA GLY A 177 -26.17 14.28 -19.73
C GLY A 177 -27.38 13.33 -19.81
N GLU A 178 -27.17 12.08 -20.21
CA GLU A 178 -28.16 11.02 -20.13
C GLU A 178 -28.41 10.71 -18.65
N ASN A 179 -29.24 11.56 -18.02
CA ASN A 179 -29.68 11.41 -16.62
C ASN A 179 -30.77 10.30 -16.63
N GLY A 180 -30.38 9.11 -16.39
CA GLY A 180 -31.18 7.92 -16.30
C GLY A 180 -30.29 6.79 -16.75
N PHE A 181 -29.57 6.19 -15.79
CA PHE A 181 -29.01 4.86 -16.00
C PHE A 181 -30.21 3.92 -16.04
N ASP A 182 -30.81 3.79 -17.24
CA ASP A 182 -31.94 2.94 -17.52
C ASP A 182 -31.53 1.49 -17.25
N GLU A 183 -32.47 0.69 -16.76
CA GLU A 183 -32.30 -0.76 -16.60
C GLU A 183 -31.83 -1.44 -17.91
N ALA A 184 -32.04 -0.82 -19.06
CA ALA A 184 -31.50 -1.26 -20.35
C ALA A 184 -29.97 -1.27 -20.43
N ALA A 185 -29.27 -0.53 -19.59
CA ALA A 185 -27.80 -0.61 -19.49
C ALA A 185 -27.35 -1.84 -18.69
N THR A 186 -28.21 -2.46 -17.89
CA THR A 186 -27.89 -3.65 -17.08
C THR A 186 -27.67 -4.90 -17.92
N ASP A 187 -28.25 -5.01 -19.09
CA ASP A 187 -28.03 -6.14 -20.00
C ASP A 187 -26.61 -6.23 -20.55
N VAL A 188 -25.86 -5.11 -20.50
CA VAL A 188 -24.43 -5.04 -20.89
C VAL A 188 -23.53 -5.37 -19.71
N LEU A 189 -24.05 -5.35 -18.46
CA LEU A 189 -23.25 -5.57 -17.26
C LEU A 189 -23.09 -7.08 -16.99
N GLN A 190 -21.85 -7.52 -16.96
CA GLN A 190 -21.55 -8.92 -16.68
C GLN A 190 -21.89 -9.28 -15.23
N LYS A 191 -22.72 -10.29 -15.06
CA LYS A 191 -22.92 -10.99 -13.79
C LYS A 191 -21.66 -11.74 -13.40
N SER A 192 -21.39 -11.82 -12.13
CA SER A 192 -20.30 -12.59 -11.55
C SER A 192 -20.79 -13.40 -10.38
N THR A 193 -20.40 -14.67 -10.36
CA THR A 193 -20.59 -15.49 -9.17
C THR A 193 -19.56 -15.09 -8.13
N ILE A 194 -20.03 -14.65 -6.96
CA ILE A 194 -19.22 -14.26 -5.80
C ILE A 194 -19.64 -15.06 -4.59
N THR A 195 -18.79 -15.08 -3.57
CA THR A 195 -19.13 -15.66 -2.27
C THR A 195 -18.80 -14.64 -1.19
N ILE A 196 -19.78 -14.32 -0.34
CA ILE A 196 -19.57 -13.57 0.89
C ILE A 196 -19.63 -14.58 2.02
N SER A 197 -18.52 -14.76 2.73
CA SER A 197 -18.41 -15.71 3.83
C SER A 197 -18.76 -15.08 5.18
N LYS A 198 -18.70 -13.75 5.27
CA LYS A 198 -19.06 -12.99 6.46
C LYS A 198 -19.57 -11.60 6.08
N ALA A 199 -20.63 -11.15 6.74
CA ALA A 199 -21.09 -9.78 6.74
C ALA A 199 -21.56 -9.45 8.16
N GLU A 200 -20.90 -8.48 8.81
CA GLU A 200 -21.12 -8.15 10.22
C GLU A 200 -21.18 -6.64 10.39
N LEU A 201 -22.22 -6.16 11.07
CA LEU A 201 -22.34 -4.76 11.44
C LEU A 201 -21.36 -4.44 12.57
N LEU A 202 -20.44 -3.50 12.33
CA LEU A 202 -19.48 -3.04 13.33
C LEU A 202 -19.98 -1.82 14.10
N SER A 203 -20.59 -0.86 13.40
CA SER A 203 -21.13 0.35 13.98
C SER A 203 -22.35 0.85 13.20
N TYR A 204 -23.24 1.59 13.86
CA TYR A 204 -24.36 2.31 13.27
C TYR A 204 -24.50 3.68 13.90
N ASN A 205 -24.73 4.69 13.08
CA ASN A 205 -24.99 6.07 13.49
C ASN A 205 -26.18 6.62 12.70
N GLU A 206 -27.27 6.94 13.40
CA GLU A 206 -28.50 7.46 12.82
C GLU A 206 -28.30 8.86 12.21
N ASP A 207 -27.50 9.71 12.86
CA ASP A 207 -27.25 11.10 12.44
C ASP A 207 -26.15 11.21 11.38
N GLY A 208 -25.63 10.09 10.88
CA GLY A 208 -24.58 10.04 9.88
C GLY A 208 -23.17 10.32 10.41
N ILE A 209 -22.23 10.39 9.49
CA ILE A 209 -20.84 10.72 9.82
C ILE A 209 -20.75 12.22 10.07
N GLN A 210 -20.35 12.61 11.28
CA GLN A 210 -20.00 14.01 11.53
C GLN A 210 -18.75 14.39 10.71
N ALA A 211 -18.74 15.59 10.14
CA ALA A 211 -17.71 16.11 9.24
C ALA A 211 -16.25 15.97 9.76
N ASN A 212 -16.06 15.72 11.07
CA ASN A 212 -14.77 15.51 11.71
C ASN A 212 -14.19 14.10 11.55
N SER A 213 -14.96 13.13 11.02
CA SER A 213 -14.49 11.75 10.80
C SER A 213 -14.00 11.50 9.36
N ALA A 214 -14.22 12.43 8.43
CA ALA A 214 -13.50 12.44 7.16
C ALA A 214 -12.03 12.66 7.49
N ALA A 215 -11.33 11.56 7.73
CA ALA A 215 -9.97 11.44 8.24
C ALA A 215 -9.14 12.69 7.93
N GLU A 216 -8.47 13.23 8.94
CA GLU A 216 -7.40 14.22 8.81
C GLU A 216 -6.48 13.79 7.66
N GLN A 217 -6.80 14.26 6.45
CA GLN A 217 -6.04 13.90 5.29
C GLN A 217 -4.83 14.82 5.25
N PRO A 218 -3.62 14.27 5.15
CA PRO A 218 -2.44 15.10 4.99
C PRO A 218 -2.68 16.07 3.83
N SER A 219 -2.64 17.35 4.10
CA SER A 219 -2.87 18.46 3.18
C SER A 219 -1.95 18.47 1.94
N ASN A 220 -1.04 17.51 1.84
CA ASN A 220 -0.01 17.40 0.81
C ASN A 220 -0.43 16.55 -0.41
N LEU A 221 -1.59 15.90 -0.38
CA LEU A 221 -2.08 15.09 -1.51
C LEU A 221 -2.87 15.98 -2.48
N ARG A 222 -2.17 16.83 -3.23
CA ARG A 222 -2.70 17.57 -4.39
C ARG A 222 -3.01 16.63 -5.57
N ASN A 223 -3.77 15.57 -5.37
CA ASN A 223 -4.38 14.86 -6.48
C ASN A 223 -5.76 15.43 -6.75
N SER A 224 -5.78 16.63 -7.32
CA SER A 224 -6.99 17.32 -7.81
C SER A 224 -7.74 16.59 -8.92
N ARG A 225 -7.27 15.39 -9.34
CA ARG A 225 -7.85 14.63 -10.44
C ARG A 225 -9.03 13.77 -10.03
N ILE A 226 -9.16 13.46 -8.74
CA ILE A 226 -10.25 12.61 -8.22
C ILE A 226 -11.16 13.51 -7.42
N ASN A 227 -12.37 13.73 -7.95
CA ASN A 227 -13.40 14.46 -7.25
C ASN A 227 -13.94 13.59 -6.10
N VAL A 228 -14.27 14.24 -5.01
CA VAL A 228 -14.96 13.64 -3.87
C VAL A 228 -16.11 14.55 -3.53
N THR A 229 -17.30 14.00 -3.47
CA THR A 229 -18.49 14.71 -3.04
C THR A 229 -18.61 14.62 -1.53
N ASP A 230 -18.78 15.75 -0.87
CA ASP A 230 -19.07 15.80 0.56
C ASP A 230 -20.60 15.78 0.78
N ASN A 231 -21.09 14.69 1.36
CA ASN A 231 -22.50 14.47 1.67
C ASN A 231 -22.78 14.56 3.18
N SER A 232 -21.77 14.86 3.99
CA SER A 232 -21.86 14.84 5.47
C SER A 232 -22.91 15.78 6.03
N ALA A 233 -23.18 16.91 5.35
CA ALA A 233 -24.17 17.89 5.75
C ALA A 233 -25.62 17.36 5.68
N LEU A 234 -25.87 16.22 5.05
CA LEU A 234 -27.22 15.67 4.88
C LEU A 234 -27.68 14.87 6.10
N GLY A 235 -26.78 14.52 7.04
CA GLY A 235 -27.15 13.75 8.25
C GLY A 235 -27.80 12.41 7.94
N LEU A 236 -27.36 11.72 6.86
CA LEU A 236 -27.93 10.44 6.46
C LEU A 236 -27.37 9.31 7.32
N PRO A 237 -28.19 8.29 7.69
CA PRO A 237 -27.73 7.15 8.48
C PRO A 237 -26.52 6.47 7.89
N HIS A 238 -25.59 6.06 8.73
CA HIS A 238 -24.33 5.43 8.36
C HIS A 238 -24.07 4.13 9.13
N ALA A 239 -23.45 3.15 8.48
CA ALA A 239 -22.99 1.93 9.14
C ALA A 239 -21.62 1.49 8.60
N ASP A 240 -20.75 1.04 9.52
CA ASP A 240 -19.55 0.30 9.17
C ASP A 240 -19.85 -1.20 9.18
N ILE A 241 -19.53 -1.88 8.08
CA ILE A 241 -19.80 -3.30 7.87
C ILE A 241 -18.51 -4.01 7.52
N LEU A 242 -18.19 -5.07 8.28
CA LEU A 242 -17.09 -5.99 7.97
C LEU A 242 -17.59 -7.03 6.97
N ILE A 243 -16.83 -7.23 5.88
CA ILE A 243 -17.20 -8.14 4.79
C ILE A 243 -16.01 -9.01 4.44
N ASP A 244 -16.16 -10.34 4.58
CA ASP A 244 -15.23 -11.33 4.05
C ASP A 244 -15.80 -11.90 2.74
N CYS A 245 -15.04 -11.84 1.66
CA CYS A 245 -15.56 -12.20 0.35
C CYS A 245 -14.49 -12.78 -0.59
N SER A 246 -14.98 -13.53 -1.59
CA SER A 246 -14.17 -14.06 -2.67
C SER A 246 -13.69 -12.98 -3.63
N LYS A 247 -12.75 -13.35 -4.51
CA LYS A 247 -12.32 -12.49 -5.63
C LYS A 247 -13.50 -12.02 -6.46
N GLY A 248 -13.38 -10.83 -7.03
CA GLY A 248 -14.35 -10.27 -7.98
C GLY A 248 -15.59 -9.66 -7.35
N THR A 249 -15.71 -9.68 -6.02
CA THR A 249 -16.77 -9.02 -5.29
C THR A 249 -16.59 -7.50 -5.36
N TYR A 250 -17.63 -6.79 -5.79
CA TYR A 250 -17.70 -5.34 -5.80
C TYR A 250 -18.44 -4.86 -4.54
N ILE A 251 -17.71 -4.22 -3.63
CA ILE A 251 -18.33 -3.73 -2.38
C ILE A 251 -19.29 -2.56 -2.65
N ARG A 252 -19.09 -1.79 -3.72
CA ARG A 252 -20.06 -0.78 -4.18
C ARG A 252 -21.39 -1.39 -4.61
N ALA A 253 -21.35 -2.56 -5.25
CA ALA A 253 -22.57 -3.29 -5.59
C ALA A 253 -23.22 -3.88 -4.33
N PHE A 254 -22.43 -4.36 -3.36
CA PHE A 254 -22.97 -4.78 -2.06
C PHE A 254 -23.72 -3.63 -1.36
N ALA A 255 -23.17 -2.41 -1.35
CA ALA A 255 -23.83 -1.26 -0.75
C ALA A 255 -25.17 -0.93 -1.46
N ARG A 256 -25.18 -0.97 -2.82
CA ARG A 256 -26.41 -0.83 -3.60
C ARG A 256 -27.46 -1.88 -3.19
N ASP A 257 -27.07 -3.15 -3.24
CA ASP A 257 -27.97 -4.29 -2.99
C ASP A 257 -28.50 -4.28 -1.55
N LEU A 258 -27.65 -3.85 -0.59
CA LEU A 258 -28.06 -3.67 0.81
C LEU A 258 -29.08 -2.53 0.96
N GLY A 259 -28.86 -1.39 0.28
CA GLY A 259 -29.84 -0.31 0.27
C GLY A 259 -31.18 -0.75 -0.33
N GLU A 260 -31.17 -1.50 -1.44
CA GLU A 260 -32.36 -2.07 -2.06
C GLU A 260 -33.10 -3.04 -1.13
N ALA A 261 -32.38 -3.91 -0.41
CA ALA A 261 -32.96 -4.86 0.55
C ALA A 261 -33.60 -4.18 1.78
N LEU A 262 -33.16 -2.96 2.09
CA LEU A 262 -33.73 -2.11 3.13
C LEU A 262 -34.82 -1.14 2.60
N GLU A 263 -35.25 -1.31 1.36
CA GLU A 263 -36.22 -0.43 0.67
C GLU A 263 -35.79 1.04 0.65
N THR A 264 -34.49 1.29 0.60
CA THR A 264 -33.87 2.63 0.52
C THR A 264 -32.75 2.63 -0.50
N GLY A 265 -32.10 3.77 -0.71
CA GLY A 265 -30.86 3.86 -1.48
C GLY A 265 -29.64 3.80 -0.54
N ALA A 266 -28.49 3.31 -1.07
CA ALA A 266 -27.25 3.41 -0.33
C ALA A 266 -26.05 3.55 -1.26
N HIS A 267 -24.94 4.06 -0.72
CA HIS A 267 -23.65 4.18 -1.37
C HIS A 267 -22.52 4.07 -0.35
N LEU A 268 -21.32 3.75 -0.82
CA LEU A 268 -20.13 3.77 0.03
C LEU A 268 -19.67 5.21 0.26
N ASP A 269 -19.39 5.56 1.50
CA ASP A 269 -18.66 6.77 1.86
C ASP A 269 -17.19 6.47 2.17
N SER A 270 -16.90 5.25 2.63
CA SER A 270 -15.55 4.77 2.88
C SER A 270 -15.40 3.29 2.52
N LEU A 271 -14.18 2.90 2.17
CA LEU A 271 -13.84 1.50 1.91
C LEU A 271 -12.38 1.25 2.27
N ARG A 272 -12.14 0.29 3.16
CA ARG A 272 -10.81 -0.13 3.55
C ARG A 272 -10.64 -1.63 3.39
N ARG A 273 -9.70 -2.06 2.55
CA ARG A 273 -9.32 -3.47 2.45
C ARG A 273 -8.34 -3.82 3.56
N THR A 274 -8.81 -4.53 4.58
CA THR A 274 -8.01 -4.91 5.75
C THR A 274 -7.17 -6.15 5.52
N LEU A 275 -7.65 -7.06 4.63
CA LEU A 275 -6.95 -8.30 4.29
C LEU A 275 -7.00 -8.57 2.78
N ASN A 276 -5.92 -9.10 2.23
CA ASN A 276 -5.84 -9.66 0.89
C ASN A 276 -5.04 -10.97 0.94
N GLY A 277 -5.72 -12.10 0.96
CA GLY A 277 -5.09 -13.40 1.21
C GLY A 277 -4.46 -13.47 2.60
N GLY A 278 -3.16 -13.73 2.66
CA GLY A 278 -2.40 -13.76 3.91
C GLY A 278 -1.81 -12.42 4.35
N PHE A 279 -2.11 -11.31 3.66
CA PHE A 279 -1.51 -10.00 3.93
C PHE A 279 -2.50 -9.08 4.61
N THR A 280 -2.14 -8.58 5.78
CA THR A 280 -2.95 -7.65 6.58
C THR A 280 -2.52 -6.19 6.32
N VAL A 281 -3.41 -5.26 6.64
CA VAL A 281 -3.10 -3.83 6.51
C VAL A 281 -2.08 -3.37 7.56
N GLU A 282 -2.09 -4.01 8.74
CA GLU A 282 -1.16 -3.73 9.85
C GLU A 282 0.29 -4.04 9.46
N GLU A 283 0.50 -5.08 8.65
CA GLU A 283 1.81 -5.48 8.13
C GLU A 283 2.21 -4.75 6.84
N SER A 284 1.26 -4.05 6.23
CA SER A 284 1.49 -3.33 4.98
C SER A 284 2.30 -2.05 5.20
N LEU A 285 3.17 -1.74 4.24
CA LEU A 285 3.95 -0.51 4.23
C LEU A 285 3.12 0.66 3.72
N SER A 286 3.37 1.84 4.22
CA SER A 286 2.99 3.07 3.52
C SER A 286 3.76 3.18 2.19
N VAL A 287 3.28 4.05 1.30
CA VAL A 287 4.01 4.30 0.03
C VAL A 287 5.43 4.81 0.30
N ASP A 288 5.60 5.69 1.28
CA ASP A 288 6.91 6.26 1.60
C ASP A 288 7.87 5.23 2.19
N GLU A 289 7.40 4.32 3.05
CA GLU A 289 8.19 3.20 3.56
C GLU A 289 8.60 2.24 2.43
N ALA A 290 7.70 1.92 1.50
CA ALA A 290 8.03 1.11 0.33
C ALA A 290 9.07 1.79 -0.58
N LEU A 291 9.00 3.11 -0.73
CA LEU A 291 10.01 3.87 -1.46
C LEU A 291 11.35 3.93 -0.71
N ALA A 292 11.35 3.95 0.63
CA ALA A 292 12.56 3.89 1.43
C ALA A 292 13.30 2.56 1.24
N LEU A 293 12.58 1.42 1.16
CA LEU A 293 13.17 0.11 0.82
C LEU A 293 13.87 0.10 -0.55
N LEU A 294 13.39 0.92 -1.49
CA LEU A 294 13.89 1.06 -2.86
C LEU A 294 14.80 2.29 -3.03
N SER A 295 15.24 2.90 -1.96
CA SER A 295 16.17 4.02 -2.02
C SER A 295 17.61 3.51 -2.17
N PRO A 296 18.43 4.14 -3.05
CA PRO A 296 19.84 3.82 -3.09
C PRO A 296 20.50 4.12 -1.77
N ALA A 297 21.55 3.35 -1.45
CA ALA A 297 22.37 3.60 -0.27
C ALA A 297 22.81 5.07 -0.21
N GLN A 298 22.43 5.77 0.85
CA GLN A 298 23.00 7.09 1.06
C GLN A 298 24.43 6.93 1.56
N VAL A 299 25.37 7.41 0.76
CA VAL A 299 26.78 7.45 1.17
C VAL A 299 27.04 8.78 1.85
N LYS A 300 27.12 8.77 3.18
CA LYS A 300 27.61 9.93 3.94
C LYS A 300 29.14 9.95 3.85
N SER A 301 29.72 11.08 3.47
CA SER A 301 31.16 11.27 3.48
C SER A 301 31.54 12.40 4.43
N ARG A 302 32.55 12.19 5.25
CA ARG A 302 33.11 13.21 6.13
C ARG A 302 34.61 13.29 5.93
N SER A 303 35.11 14.51 5.82
CA SER A 303 36.53 14.74 5.70
C SER A 303 37.14 15.11 7.05
N TYR A 304 38.25 14.47 7.39
CA TYR A 304 38.98 14.72 8.60
C TYR A 304 40.39 15.14 8.25
N LYS A 305 40.92 16.17 8.95
CA LYS A 305 42.30 16.61 8.79
C LYS A 305 43.09 16.19 10.02
N VAL A 306 44.05 15.31 9.85
CA VAL A 306 44.87 14.77 10.96
C VAL A 306 46.33 14.90 10.52
N ALA A 307 47.15 15.52 11.38
CA ALA A 307 48.59 15.74 11.14
C ALA A 307 48.88 16.31 9.72
N GLY A 308 48.06 17.27 9.28
CA GLY A 308 48.20 17.90 7.97
C GLY A 308 47.65 17.13 6.78
N ASN A 309 47.22 15.89 6.97
CA ASN A 309 46.64 15.03 5.92
C ASN A 309 45.10 15.07 5.94
N LEU A 310 44.48 15.04 4.75
CA LEU A 310 43.03 15.00 4.60
C LEU A 310 42.58 13.56 4.36
N PHE A 311 41.69 13.06 5.22
CA PHE A 311 41.06 11.75 5.12
C PHE A 311 39.61 11.92 4.83
N ASN A 312 39.09 11.15 3.84
CA ASN A 312 37.67 11.07 3.54
C ASN A 312 37.16 9.71 3.98
N ILE A 313 36.22 9.70 4.93
CA ILE A 313 35.51 8.50 5.36
C ILE A 313 34.19 8.49 4.65
N ARG A 314 33.86 7.38 3.99
CA ARG A 314 32.55 7.10 3.41
C ARG A 314 31.90 6.01 4.21
N LEU A 315 30.68 6.27 4.70
CA LEU A 315 29.84 5.30 5.36
C LEU A 315 28.55 5.17 4.56
N GLU A 316 28.16 3.93 4.29
CA GLU A 316 26.84 3.62 3.74
C GLU A 316 25.83 3.54 4.89
N GLU A 317 24.61 4.07 4.69
CA GLU A 317 23.58 3.99 5.73
C GLU A 317 23.40 2.54 6.24
N PRO A 318 23.13 2.38 7.54
CA PRO A 318 22.54 3.34 8.48
C PRO A 318 23.53 4.00 9.47
N TRP A 319 24.78 4.20 9.11
CA TRP A 319 25.81 4.59 10.05
C TRP A 319 25.92 6.10 10.25
N ASP A 320 26.00 6.55 11.50
CA ASP A 320 26.47 7.88 11.84
C ASP A 320 28.00 7.88 12.04
N PHE A 321 28.63 8.97 11.58
CA PHE A 321 30.06 9.15 11.81
C PHE A 321 30.30 9.51 13.28
N ALA A 322 30.89 8.59 14.03
CA ALA A 322 31.52 8.96 15.26
C ALA A 322 32.81 9.75 14.98
N PRO A 323 33.18 10.71 15.82
CA PRO A 323 34.48 11.37 15.71
C PRO A 323 35.59 10.32 15.82
N ILE A 324 36.55 10.35 14.87
CA ILE A 324 37.74 9.48 14.98
C ILE A 324 38.59 10.00 16.09
N SER A 325 38.89 9.17 17.09
CA SER A 325 39.85 9.51 18.12
C SER A 325 41.26 9.74 17.54
N GLU A 326 42.07 10.57 18.19
CA GLU A 326 43.44 10.83 17.72
C GLU A 326 44.27 9.54 17.59
N GLU A 327 44.04 8.56 18.45
CA GLU A 327 44.66 7.25 18.40
C GLU A 327 44.31 6.45 17.15
N LYS A 328 43.02 6.40 16.81
CA LYS A 328 42.55 5.78 15.55
C LYS A 328 43.06 6.53 14.31
N ALA A 329 43.16 7.84 14.40
CA ALA A 329 43.75 8.65 13.36
C ALA A 329 45.25 8.43 13.17
N ALA A 330 46.00 8.18 14.26
CA ALA A 330 47.43 7.84 14.23
C ALA A 330 47.68 6.47 13.56
N ILE A 331 46.79 5.47 13.81
CA ILE A 331 46.85 4.15 13.17
C ILE A 331 46.61 4.26 11.66
N VAL A 332 45.63 5.09 11.24
CA VAL A 332 45.40 5.39 9.83
C VAL A 332 46.61 6.06 9.15
N ALA A 333 47.30 6.92 9.89
CA ALA A 333 48.51 7.55 9.40
C ALA A 333 49.68 6.54 9.22
N LYS A 334 49.81 5.54 10.09
CA LYS A 334 50.80 4.45 9.98
C LYS A 334 50.49 3.56 8.76
N GLY A 335 49.23 3.16 8.56
CA GLY A 335 48.82 2.40 7.35
C GLY A 335 49.14 3.13 6.05
N LYS A 336 49.14 4.47 6.05
CA LYS A 336 49.53 5.29 4.90
C LYS A 336 51.06 5.28 4.64
N ALA A 337 51.85 4.99 5.66
CA ALA A 337 53.30 4.84 5.52
C ALA A 337 53.72 3.45 5.00
N GLY A 338 52.78 2.57 4.65
CA GLY A 338 53.04 1.24 4.12
C GLY A 338 53.11 0.13 5.18
N GLU A 339 52.80 0.45 6.43
CA GLU A 339 52.69 -0.56 7.49
C GLU A 339 51.33 -1.25 7.38
N ALA A 340 51.33 -2.60 7.49
CA ALA A 340 50.08 -3.38 7.42
C ALA A 340 49.26 -3.15 8.69
N VAL A 341 48.07 -2.57 8.56
CA VAL A 341 47.11 -2.42 9.66
C VAL A 341 45.82 -3.08 9.20
N ASP A 342 45.58 -4.29 9.68
CA ASP A 342 44.42 -5.09 9.24
C ASP A 342 43.17 -4.82 10.07
N THR A 343 43.30 -4.45 11.34
CA THR A 343 42.18 -4.25 12.27
C THR A 343 42.41 -3.16 13.29
N LEU A 344 41.35 -2.41 13.64
CA LEU A 344 41.33 -1.50 14.79
C LEU A 344 40.49 -2.13 15.91
N PRO A 345 41.03 -2.28 17.13
CA PRO A 345 40.21 -2.71 18.26
C PRO A 345 39.19 -1.62 18.60
N ILE A 346 37.96 -2.03 18.83
CA ILE A 346 36.90 -1.17 19.37
C ILE A 346 37.06 -1.20 20.90
N THR A 347 37.26 -0.05 21.51
CA THR A 347 37.35 0.06 22.96
C THR A 347 35.95 0.26 23.56
N ALA A 348 35.79 -0.13 24.84
CA ALA A 348 34.52 -0.03 25.56
C ALA A 348 33.91 1.39 25.60
N ASP A 349 34.76 2.41 25.47
CA ASP A 349 34.31 3.82 25.44
C ASP A 349 33.57 4.22 24.16
N ASP A 350 33.68 3.42 23.09
CA ASP A 350 32.94 3.63 21.85
C ASP A 350 31.47 3.15 21.97
N GLU A 351 31.12 2.42 23.03
CA GLU A 351 29.77 1.83 23.27
C GLU A 351 28.86 2.70 24.15
N ALA A 352 29.40 3.75 24.82
CA ALA A 352 28.79 4.40 25.98
C ALA A 352 27.74 5.49 25.64
N GLU A 353 27.54 5.90 24.41
CA GLU A 353 26.52 6.93 24.06
C GLU A 353 25.60 6.49 22.94
N ASN A 354 24.50 5.97 23.33
CA ASN A 354 23.16 5.90 22.72
C ASN A 354 22.54 4.49 22.62
N ASP A 355 21.40 4.37 23.25
CA ASP A 355 20.50 3.23 23.36
C ASP A 355 19.78 2.89 22.01
N ILE A 356 20.53 2.88 20.91
CA ILE A 356 20.07 2.37 19.62
C ILE A 356 21.03 1.22 19.28
N GLN A 357 20.49 0.03 19.01
CA GLN A 357 21.27 -1.14 18.58
C GLN A 357 22.23 -0.76 17.45
N LYS A 358 23.48 -0.46 17.81
CA LYS A 358 24.56 -0.20 16.85
C LYS A 358 25.14 -1.56 16.44
N PRO A 359 25.23 -1.87 15.17
CA PRO A 359 25.97 -3.07 14.76
C PRO A 359 27.45 -2.91 15.12
N VAL A 360 28.04 -3.99 15.54
CA VAL A 360 29.46 -4.03 15.96
C VAL A 360 30.33 -3.91 14.71
N VAL A 361 31.12 -2.85 14.63
CA VAL A 361 32.14 -2.72 13.58
C VAL A 361 33.30 -3.66 13.91
N LYS A 362 33.48 -4.72 13.13
CA LYS A 362 34.49 -5.74 13.40
C LYS A 362 35.84 -5.48 12.73
N GLN A 363 35.84 -4.75 11.60
CA GLN A 363 37.08 -4.48 10.86
C GLN A 363 37.09 -3.12 10.18
N LEU A 364 38.22 -2.45 10.22
CA LEU A 364 38.49 -1.25 9.41
C LEU A 364 39.45 -1.62 8.30
N LEU A 365 39.00 -1.59 7.04
CA LEU A 365 39.83 -1.85 5.87
C LEU A 365 40.41 -0.53 5.32
N VAL A 366 41.74 -0.42 5.32
CA VAL A 366 42.46 0.71 4.73
C VAL A 366 42.88 0.31 3.32
N ARG A 367 42.34 0.96 2.29
CA ARG A 367 42.83 0.82 0.92
C ARG A 367 43.51 2.10 0.44
N GLN A 368 44.72 1.97 -0.05
CA GLN A 368 45.47 3.07 -0.67
C GLN A 368 45.19 3.14 -2.15
N PHE A 369 44.82 4.33 -2.62
CA PHE A 369 44.76 4.68 -4.04
C PHE A 369 45.81 5.75 -4.32
N PRO A 370 46.34 5.85 -5.54
CA PRO A 370 47.50 6.70 -5.89
C PRO A 370 47.36 8.19 -5.53
N VAL A 371 46.14 8.66 -5.23
CA VAL A 371 45.87 10.06 -4.95
C VAL A 371 45.07 10.29 -3.65
N ARG A 372 44.42 9.27 -3.07
CA ARG A 372 43.57 9.39 -1.86
C ARG A 372 43.53 8.09 -1.07
N THR A 373 43.61 8.17 0.26
CA THR A 373 43.32 7.05 1.17
C THR A 373 41.83 7.04 1.49
N ILE A 374 41.15 5.93 1.20
CA ILE A 374 39.73 5.75 1.50
C ILE A 374 39.64 4.64 2.55
N LEU A 375 38.97 4.93 3.67
CA LEU A 375 38.66 3.97 4.74
C LEU A 375 37.28 3.37 4.50
N PHE A 376 37.20 2.06 4.47
CA PHE A 376 35.96 1.32 4.43
C PHE A 376 35.74 0.64 5.77
N LEU A 377 34.63 0.92 6.42
CA LEU A 377 34.17 0.17 7.58
C LEU A 377 33.31 -0.98 7.10
N ARG A 378 33.77 -2.21 7.32
CA ARG A 378 33.01 -3.42 7.02
C ARG A 378 32.38 -3.95 8.30
N THR A 379 31.09 -4.16 8.24
CA THR A 379 30.34 -4.87 9.29
C THR A 379 30.06 -6.26 8.79
N ASP A 380 30.40 -7.26 9.57
CA ASP A 380 29.84 -8.60 9.38
C ASP A 380 28.43 -8.58 9.95
N ARG A 381 27.48 -9.03 9.15
CA ARG A 381 26.11 -9.29 9.58
C ARG A 381 26.04 -10.58 10.39
#